data_4b616d58b9313c01cd9051703db3e883
#
_entry.id   4b616d58b9313c01cd9051703db3e883
#
_cell.length_a   1.000
_cell.length_b   1.000
_cell.length_c   1.000
_cell.angle_alpha   90.00
_cell.angle_beta   90.00
_cell.angle_gamma   90.00
#
_symmetry.space_group_name_H-M   'P 1'
#
loop_
_entity.id
_entity.type
_entity.pdbx_description
1 polymer ?
#
loop_
_entity_poly.entity_id
_entity_poly.type
_entity_poly.pdbx_seq_one_letter_code
_entity_poly.pdbx_strand_id
1 'polypeptide(L)'
;AEVIGADYAYLLFEFPPQQLPQAVAGLKALGAAGFNVTMPYKQAIMEYLDEIDAEARLLNAVNTVRIDENGRLYGSNTDYFGFRQSLKDAGVPVEGRRVTVLGAGAVSGPVWLTLSEERAGHVTWLNRTLDRAEACAAQMNRRSAGIADAALLTRENLNRQIRESDLI
;
A
#
# COMPACT_ATOMS: atom_id res chain seq x y z
N ALA A 1 10.06 17.23 13.95
CA ALA A 1 9.48 18.12 14.92
C ALA A 1 9.98 19.57 14.78
N GLU A 2 11.29 19.82 14.70
CA GLU A 2 11.84 21.19 14.59
C GLU A 2 11.30 22.00 13.40
N VAL A 3 11.16 21.36 12.23
CA VAL A 3 10.71 22.04 10.99
C VAL A 3 9.27 22.58 11.08
N ILE A 4 8.42 21.92 11.85
CA ILE A 4 7.00 22.31 12.01
C ILE A 4 6.72 22.92 13.39
N GLY A 5 7.76 23.13 14.21
CA GLY A 5 7.62 23.69 15.56
C GLY A 5 6.82 22.81 16.55
N ALA A 6 6.69 21.52 16.26
CA ALA A 6 5.94 20.59 17.08
C ALA A 6 6.88 19.85 18.05
N ASP A 7 6.48 19.75 19.31
CA ASP A 7 7.22 19.03 20.37
C ASP A 7 6.79 17.57 20.41
N TYR A 8 7.30 16.77 19.43
CA TYR A 8 7.04 15.33 19.35
C TYR A 8 8.35 14.54 19.37
N ALA A 9 8.34 13.40 20.07
CA ALA A 9 9.35 12.35 19.94
C ALA A 9 8.82 11.25 18.99
N TYR A 10 9.65 10.83 18.05
CA TYR A 10 9.35 9.68 17.17
C TYR A 10 10.33 8.56 17.51
N LEU A 11 9.81 7.43 18.01
CA LEU A 11 10.58 6.31 18.53
C LEU A 11 10.25 5.03 17.77
N LEU A 12 11.24 4.16 17.64
CA LEU A 12 11.07 2.82 17.09
C LEU A 12 10.74 1.82 18.20
N PHE A 13 9.73 1.00 17.97
CA PHE A 13 9.36 -0.12 18.85
C PHE A 13 9.41 -1.41 18.07
N GLU A 14 10.22 -2.36 18.52
CA GLU A 14 10.31 -3.70 17.96
C GLU A 14 9.82 -4.71 18.99
N PHE A 15 8.92 -5.60 18.56
CA PHE A 15 8.34 -6.63 19.41
C PHE A 15 7.87 -7.84 18.57
N PRO A 16 7.74 -9.04 19.15
CA PRO A 16 7.23 -10.19 18.42
C PRO A 16 5.71 -10.06 18.15
N PRO A 17 5.20 -10.68 17.05
CA PRO A 17 3.79 -10.54 16.62
C PRO A 17 2.75 -10.80 17.70
N GLN A 18 3.03 -11.70 18.62
CA GLN A 18 2.13 -12.09 19.71
C GLN A 18 1.90 -10.95 20.73
N GLN A 19 2.77 -9.96 20.75
CA GLN A 19 2.69 -8.79 21.66
C GLN A 19 1.98 -7.59 21.02
N LEU A 20 1.45 -7.70 19.82
CA LEU A 20 0.75 -6.59 19.15
C LEU A 20 -0.38 -5.99 20.02
N PRO A 21 -1.26 -6.78 20.68
CA PRO A 21 -2.30 -6.24 21.56
C PRO A 21 -1.73 -5.41 22.70
N GLN A 22 -0.67 -5.91 23.35
CA GLN A 22 -0.01 -5.22 24.46
C GLN A 22 0.68 -3.94 24.00
N ALA A 23 1.30 -3.96 22.82
CA ALA A 23 1.94 -2.78 22.23
C ALA A 23 0.91 -1.67 21.95
N VAL A 24 -0.23 -2.01 21.35
CA VAL A 24 -1.33 -1.06 21.09
C VAL A 24 -1.87 -0.47 22.42
N ALA A 25 -2.13 -1.32 23.42
CA ALA A 25 -2.60 -0.88 24.72
C ALA A 25 -1.56 0.02 25.42
N GLY A 26 -0.28 -0.33 25.33
CA GLY A 26 0.82 0.46 25.87
C GLY A 26 0.93 1.84 25.24
N LEU A 27 0.85 1.96 23.92
CA LEU A 27 0.89 3.24 23.21
C LEU A 27 -0.29 4.14 23.59
N LYS A 28 -1.50 3.59 23.75
CA LYS A 28 -2.66 4.33 24.29
C LYS A 28 -2.39 4.83 25.71
N ALA A 29 -1.89 3.96 26.60
CA ALA A 29 -1.63 4.30 27.99
C ALA A 29 -0.52 5.36 28.17
N LEU A 30 0.45 5.41 27.24
CA LEU A 30 1.53 6.40 27.20
C LEU A 30 1.09 7.74 26.57
N GLY A 31 -0.16 7.86 26.10
CA GLY A 31 -0.64 9.09 25.45
C GLY A 31 0.01 9.36 24.10
N ALA A 32 0.37 8.30 23.35
CA ALA A 32 0.90 8.48 22.00
C ALA A 32 -0.15 9.16 21.11
N ALA A 33 0.27 10.13 20.30
CA ALA A 33 -0.61 10.78 19.31
C ALA A 33 -0.94 9.88 18.12
N GLY A 34 -0.11 8.86 17.87
CA GLY A 34 -0.28 7.89 16.82
C GLY A 34 1.00 7.08 16.61
N PHE A 35 0.97 6.18 15.63
CA PHE A 35 2.13 5.36 15.29
C PHE A 35 2.06 4.86 13.85
N ASN A 36 3.20 4.59 13.27
CA ASN A 36 3.29 3.90 11.99
C ASN A 36 3.43 2.40 12.19
N VAL A 37 2.88 1.65 11.24
CA VAL A 37 2.87 0.19 11.23
C VAL A 37 3.58 -0.32 9.99
N THR A 38 4.55 -1.22 10.19
CA THR A 38 5.24 -1.87 9.08
C THR A 38 5.02 -3.40 9.10
N MET A 39 5.66 -4.11 8.20
CA MET A 39 5.59 -5.58 8.19
C MET A 39 6.15 -6.18 9.49
N PRO A 40 5.52 -7.24 10.00
CA PRO A 40 4.40 -7.99 9.43
C PRO A 40 3.01 -7.52 9.91
N TYR A 41 2.87 -6.36 10.53
CA TYR A 41 1.70 -5.98 11.35
C TYR A 41 0.60 -5.24 10.59
N LYS A 42 0.82 -4.78 9.34
CA LYS A 42 -0.12 -3.90 8.60
C LYS A 42 -1.54 -4.46 8.46
N GLN A 43 -1.67 -5.78 8.40
CA GLN A 43 -2.98 -6.45 8.36
C GLN A 43 -3.50 -6.72 9.77
N ALA A 44 -2.67 -7.29 10.65
CA ALA A 44 -3.08 -7.68 11.99
C ALA A 44 -3.55 -6.50 12.86
N ILE A 45 -2.97 -5.31 12.66
CA ILE A 45 -3.34 -4.11 13.42
C ILE A 45 -4.81 -3.72 13.21
N MET A 46 -5.41 -4.08 12.08
CA MET A 46 -6.77 -3.69 11.71
C MET A 46 -7.83 -4.19 12.71
N GLU A 47 -7.56 -5.29 13.40
CA GLU A 47 -8.46 -5.87 14.42
C GLU A 47 -8.55 -5.00 15.69
N TYR A 48 -7.59 -4.08 15.88
CA TYR A 48 -7.48 -3.26 17.09
C TYR A 48 -7.94 -1.81 16.85
N LEU A 49 -8.41 -1.47 15.65
CA LEU A 49 -8.76 -0.11 15.27
C LEU A 49 -10.26 0.12 15.36
N ASP A 50 -10.64 1.30 15.88
CA ASP A 50 -12.04 1.72 15.96
C ASP A 50 -12.61 2.11 14.60
N GLU A 51 -11.79 2.76 13.77
CA GLU A 51 -12.14 3.16 12.41
C GLU A 51 -10.97 2.94 11.45
N ILE A 52 -11.29 2.59 10.20
CA ILE A 52 -10.31 2.38 9.14
C ILE A 52 -10.84 3.07 7.89
N ASP A 53 -10.01 3.84 7.19
CA ASP A 53 -10.40 4.49 5.94
C ASP A 53 -10.73 3.47 4.83
N ALA A 54 -11.42 3.95 3.79
CA ALA A 54 -11.92 3.09 2.71
C ALA A 54 -10.78 2.45 1.92
N GLU A 55 -9.70 3.18 1.69
CA GLU A 55 -8.53 2.74 0.94
C GLU A 55 -7.75 1.67 1.71
N ALA A 56 -7.51 1.87 3.01
CA ALA A 56 -6.86 0.87 3.85
C ALA A 56 -7.69 -0.42 3.98
N ARG A 57 -9.03 -0.31 4.01
CA ARG A 57 -9.93 -1.47 3.94
C ARG A 57 -9.80 -2.23 2.63
N LEU A 58 -9.79 -1.52 1.51
CA LEU A 58 -9.62 -2.11 0.18
C LEU A 58 -8.27 -2.82 0.03
N LEU A 59 -7.23 -2.22 0.59
CA LEU A 59 -5.86 -2.77 0.58
C LEU A 59 -5.66 -3.88 1.61
N ASN A 60 -6.60 -4.03 2.56
CA ASN A 60 -6.47 -4.91 3.71
C ASN A 60 -5.14 -4.67 4.46
N ALA A 61 -4.76 -3.41 4.60
CA ALA A 61 -3.49 -3.02 5.20
C ALA A 61 -3.52 -1.58 5.72
N VAL A 62 -3.19 -1.39 6.99
CA VAL A 62 -2.99 -0.10 7.64
C VAL A 62 -1.50 0.09 7.92
N ASN A 63 -0.95 1.25 7.57
CA ASN A 63 0.43 1.62 7.89
C ASN A 63 0.56 2.84 8.80
N THR A 64 -0.55 3.53 9.08
CA THR A 64 -0.58 4.73 9.92
C THR A 64 -1.81 4.68 10.81
N VAL A 65 -1.60 4.89 12.11
CA VAL A 65 -2.68 4.95 13.11
C VAL A 65 -2.58 6.28 13.85
N ARG A 66 -3.67 7.03 13.87
CA ARG A 66 -3.85 8.21 14.71
C ARG A 66 -4.66 7.82 15.96
N ILE A 67 -4.27 8.35 17.10
CA ILE A 67 -5.00 8.21 18.35
C ILE A 67 -5.60 9.59 18.71
N ASP A 68 -6.89 9.67 18.94
CA ASP A 68 -7.53 10.91 19.36
C ASP A 68 -7.48 11.10 20.89
N GLU A 69 -7.97 12.24 21.35
CA GLU A 69 -8.02 12.59 22.78
C GLU A 69 -8.89 11.66 23.65
N ASN A 70 -9.81 10.91 23.03
CA ASN A 70 -10.64 9.89 23.67
C ASN A 70 -10.01 8.50 23.60
N GLY A 71 -8.81 8.37 23.03
CA GLY A 71 -8.10 7.11 22.85
C GLY A 71 -8.66 6.24 21.73
N ARG A 72 -9.47 6.77 20.79
CA ARG A 72 -9.94 6.04 19.62
C ARG A 72 -8.85 5.97 18.56
N LEU A 73 -8.77 4.84 17.89
CA LEU A 73 -7.73 4.48 16.92
C LEU A 73 -8.28 4.55 15.50
N TYR A 74 -7.69 5.42 14.67
CA TYR A 74 -8.05 5.64 13.28
C TYR A 74 -6.93 5.16 12.37
N GLY A 75 -7.20 4.14 11.55
CA GLY A 75 -6.23 3.54 10.64
C GLY A 75 -6.34 4.05 9.22
N SER A 76 -5.20 4.30 8.60
CA SER A 76 -5.09 4.72 7.21
C SER A 76 -3.92 4.02 6.50
N ASN A 77 -3.90 4.13 5.15
CA ASN A 77 -2.78 3.65 4.36
C ASN A 77 -2.17 4.79 3.54
N THR A 78 -1.09 5.36 4.06
CA THR A 78 -0.40 6.49 3.41
C THR A 78 0.49 6.07 2.25
N ASP A 79 0.82 4.77 2.08
CA ASP A 79 1.59 4.27 0.93
C ASP A 79 0.82 4.52 -0.38
N TYR A 80 -0.50 4.33 -0.36
CA TYR A 80 -1.37 4.61 -1.51
C TYR A 80 -1.33 6.10 -1.89
N PHE A 81 -1.57 6.98 -0.95
CA PHE A 81 -1.55 8.43 -1.21
C PHE A 81 -0.16 8.89 -1.67
N GLY A 82 0.90 8.39 -1.05
CA GLY A 82 2.28 8.71 -1.41
C GLY A 82 2.62 8.27 -2.84
N PHE A 83 2.27 7.04 -3.22
CA PHE A 83 2.52 6.54 -4.57
C PHE A 83 1.72 7.33 -5.62
N ARG A 84 0.43 7.55 -5.37
CA ARG A 84 -0.41 8.35 -6.25
C ARG A 84 0.11 9.78 -6.43
N GLN A 85 0.53 10.41 -5.34
CA GLN A 85 1.10 11.76 -5.38
C GLN A 85 2.43 11.80 -6.13
N SER A 86 3.28 10.78 -5.96
CA SER A 86 4.57 10.72 -6.66
C SER A 86 4.41 10.66 -8.19
N LEU A 87 3.39 9.96 -8.71
CA LEU A 87 3.09 9.96 -10.14
C LEU A 87 2.64 11.34 -10.63
N LYS A 88 1.81 12.03 -9.85
CA LYS A 88 1.34 13.39 -10.17
C LYS A 88 2.48 14.39 -10.18
N ASP A 89 3.33 14.37 -9.17
CA ASP A 89 4.48 15.28 -9.05
C ASP A 89 5.50 15.06 -10.16
N ALA A 90 5.66 13.82 -10.60
CA ALA A 90 6.51 13.46 -11.74
C ALA A 90 5.85 13.78 -13.11
N GLY A 91 4.59 14.21 -13.14
CA GLY A 91 3.85 14.44 -14.38
C GLY A 91 3.65 13.20 -15.24
N VAL A 92 3.58 12.01 -14.61
CA VAL A 92 3.42 10.73 -15.31
C VAL A 92 1.93 10.44 -15.55
N PRO A 93 1.44 10.53 -16.81
CA PRO A 93 0.04 10.21 -17.11
C PRO A 93 -0.14 8.69 -17.12
N VAL A 94 -1.17 8.23 -16.43
CA VAL A 94 -1.52 6.79 -16.33
C VAL A 94 -2.76 6.45 -17.17
N GLU A 95 -3.68 7.40 -17.33
CA GLU A 95 -4.96 7.17 -18.01
C GLU A 95 -4.76 6.64 -19.44
N GLY A 96 -5.40 5.50 -19.73
CA GLY A 96 -5.34 4.84 -21.03
C GLY A 96 -4.01 4.18 -21.38
N ARG A 97 -2.98 4.27 -20.53
CA ARG A 97 -1.64 3.73 -20.79
C ARG A 97 -1.53 2.23 -20.54
N ARG A 98 -0.63 1.61 -21.28
CA ARG A 98 -0.16 0.25 -21.01
C ARG A 98 0.98 0.29 -20.00
N VAL A 99 0.73 -0.27 -18.83
CA VAL A 99 1.67 -0.22 -17.70
C VAL A 99 2.20 -1.62 -17.38
N THR A 100 3.50 -1.74 -17.20
CA THR A 100 4.10 -2.96 -16.65
C THR A 100 4.58 -2.71 -15.23
N VAL A 101 4.17 -3.56 -14.29
CA VAL A 101 4.61 -3.52 -12.90
C VAL A 101 5.60 -4.64 -12.64
N LEU A 102 6.81 -4.29 -12.21
CA LEU A 102 7.85 -5.24 -11.86
C LEU A 102 7.82 -5.54 -10.36
N GLY A 103 7.33 -6.72 -10.02
CA GLY A 103 7.21 -7.19 -8.64
C GLY A 103 5.78 -7.15 -8.11
N ALA A 104 5.47 -8.11 -7.22
CA ALA A 104 4.21 -8.23 -6.50
C ALA A 104 4.51 -8.40 -5.00
N GLY A 105 5.09 -7.36 -4.40
CA GLY A 105 5.54 -7.33 -3.02
C GLY A 105 4.59 -6.54 -2.11
N ALA A 106 5.13 -6.05 -0.98
CA ALA A 106 4.36 -5.39 0.08
C ALA A 106 3.65 -4.09 -0.36
N VAL A 107 4.15 -3.43 -1.41
CA VAL A 107 3.57 -2.18 -1.94
C VAL A 107 2.70 -2.40 -3.18
N SER A 108 2.50 -3.64 -3.60
CA SER A 108 1.65 -3.94 -4.77
C SER A 108 0.20 -3.50 -4.57
N GLY A 109 -0.30 -3.51 -3.34
CA GLY A 109 -1.60 -2.99 -2.98
C GLY A 109 -1.80 -1.53 -3.40
N PRO A 110 -1.04 -0.58 -2.84
CA PRO A 110 -1.03 0.81 -3.26
C PRO A 110 -0.92 1.02 -4.77
N VAL A 111 -0.05 0.24 -5.43
CA VAL A 111 0.15 0.35 -6.89
C VAL A 111 -1.10 -0.05 -7.67
N TRP A 112 -1.66 -1.25 -7.42
CA TRP A 112 -2.85 -1.69 -8.15
C TRP A 112 -4.05 -0.77 -7.92
N LEU A 113 -4.24 -0.26 -6.70
CA LEU A 113 -5.34 0.66 -6.41
C LEU A 113 -5.17 1.97 -7.18
N THR A 114 -3.97 2.56 -7.14
CA THR A 114 -3.66 3.79 -7.89
C THR A 114 -3.87 3.60 -9.40
N LEU A 115 -3.32 2.54 -10.00
CA LEU A 115 -3.47 2.29 -11.44
C LEU A 115 -4.93 2.07 -11.85
N SER A 116 -5.74 1.45 -10.98
CA SER A 116 -7.18 1.29 -11.23
C SER A 116 -7.92 2.62 -11.20
N GLU A 117 -7.64 3.50 -10.22
CA GLU A 117 -8.30 4.78 -10.06
C GLU A 117 -7.86 5.82 -11.09
N GLU A 118 -6.58 5.81 -11.47
CA GLU A 118 -6.05 6.65 -12.54
C GLU A 118 -6.36 6.07 -13.94
N ARG A 119 -7.20 5.03 -14.04
CA ARG A 119 -7.74 4.45 -15.28
C ARG A 119 -6.65 4.01 -16.26
N ALA A 120 -5.67 3.24 -15.79
CA ALA A 120 -4.71 2.58 -16.67
C ALA A 120 -5.45 1.79 -17.75
N GLY A 121 -4.99 1.84 -19.00
CA GLY A 121 -5.63 1.15 -20.12
C GLY A 121 -5.42 -0.36 -20.05
N HIS A 122 -4.22 -0.79 -19.68
CA HIS A 122 -3.86 -2.18 -19.43
C HIS A 122 -2.68 -2.28 -18.48
N VAL A 123 -2.68 -3.29 -17.60
CA VAL A 123 -1.59 -3.50 -16.64
C VAL A 123 -1.09 -4.94 -16.67
N THR A 124 0.20 -5.12 -16.96
CA THR A 124 0.85 -6.43 -16.89
C THR A 124 1.71 -6.53 -15.64
N TRP A 125 1.42 -7.50 -14.78
CA TRP A 125 2.22 -7.79 -13.59
C TRP A 125 3.29 -8.83 -13.91
N LEU A 126 4.57 -8.46 -13.78
CA LEU A 126 5.69 -9.39 -13.87
C LEU A 126 6.28 -9.67 -12.49
N ASN A 127 6.29 -10.94 -12.06
CA ASN A 127 6.90 -11.32 -10.79
C ASN A 127 7.62 -12.67 -10.89
N ARG A 128 8.62 -12.88 -10.05
CA ARG A 128 9.36 -14.16 -9.96
C ARG A 128 8.49 -15.33 -9.50
N THR A 129 7.47 -15.06 -8.72
CA THR A 129 6.43 -16.01 -8.30
C THR A 129 5.14 -15.63 -9.03
N LEU A 130 4.71 -16.45 -9.99
CA LEU A 130 3.56 -16.15 -10.84
C LEU A 130 2.27 -15.92 -10.03
N ASP A 131 1.98 -16.79 -9.05
CA ASP A 131 0.78 -16.72 -8.22
C ASP A 131 0.58 -15.34 -7.57
N ARG A 132 1.69 -14.67 -7.18
CA ARG A 132 1.62 -13.31 -6.61
C ARG A 132 1.23 -12.26 -7.65
N ALA A 133 1.74 -12.38 -8.86
CA ALA A 133 1.36 -11.48 -9.96
C ALA A 133 -0.10 -11.69 -10.34
N GLU A 134 -0.54 -12.95 -10.43
CA GLU A 134 -1.93 -13.32 -10.70
C GLU A 134 -2.88 -12.78 -9.63
N ALA A 135 -2.49 -12.83 -8.36
CA ALA A 135 -3.28 -12.26 -7.26
C ALA A 135 -3.45 -10.74 -7.43
N CYS A 136 -2.41 -10.00 -7.84
CA CYS A 136 -2.49 -8.57 -8.11
C CYS A 136 -3.39 -8.27 -9.31
N ALA A 137 -3.24 -8.98 -10.42
CA ALA A 137 -4.09 -8.84 -11.59
C ALA A 137 -5.56 -9.15 -11.28
N ALA A 138 -5.82 -10.21 -10.50
CA ALA A 138 -7.16 -10.56 -10.06
C ALA A 138 -7.81 -9.47 -9.19
N GLN A 139 -7.06 -8.82 -8.30
CA GLN A 139 -7.57 -7.69 -7.51
C GLN A 139 -7.98 -6.51 -8.41
N MET A 140 -7.17 -6.17 -9.39
CA MET A 140 -7.50 -5.12 -10.36
C MET A 140 -8.76 -5.48 -11.17
N ASN A 141 -8.83 -6.70 -11.69
CA ASN A 141 -9.91 -7.18 -12.54
C ASN A 141 -11.26 -7.28 -11.80
N ARG A 142 -11.27 -7.38 -10.46
CA ARG A 142 -12.51 -7.28 -9.66
C ARG A 142 -13.14 -5.89 -9.72
N ARG A 143 -12.34 -4.84 -9.93
CA ARG A 143 -12.81 -3.44 -10.00
C ARG A 143 -13.04 -2.99 -11.43
N SER A 144 -12.23 -3.48 -12.35
CA SER A 144 -12.24 -3.08 -13.76
C SER A 144 -11.94 -4.31 -14.61
N ALA A 145 -12.99 -4.94 -15.14
CA ALA A 145 -12.87 -6.23 -15.80
C ALA A 145 -11.88 -6.22 -16.98
N GLY A 146 -10.94 -7.15 -16.97
CA GLY A 146 -10.06 -7.45 -18.09
C GLY A 146 -8.94 -6.45 -18.36
N ILE A 147 -8.65 -5.55 -17.43
CA ILE A 147 -7.57 -4.56 -17.60
C ILE A 147 -6.19 -5.04 -17.14
N ALA A 148 -6.13 -6.17 -16.44
CA ALA A 148 -4.85 -6.66 -15.90
C ALA A 148 -4.62 -8.12 -16.22
N ASP A 149 -3.36 -8.43 -16.53
CA ASP A 149 -2.82 -9.77 -16.67
C ASP A 149 -1.54 -9.97 -15.84
N ALA A 150 -1.04 -11.19 -15.82
CA ALA A 150 0.16 -11.56 -15.09
C ALA A 150 1.04 -12.49 -15.93
N ALA A 151 2.36 -12.35 -15.74
CA ALA A 151 3.31 -13.26 -16.33
C ALA A 151 4.53 -13.46 -15.42
N LEU A 152 5.23 -14.57 -15.62
CA LEU A 152 6.47 -14.84 -14.93
C LEU A 152 7.54 -13.82 -15.36
N LEU A 153 8.29 -13.29 -14.41
CA LEU A 153 9.41 -12.39 -14.68
C LEU A 153 10.57 -13.20 -15.27
N THR A 154 10.57 -13.31 -16.59
CA THR A 154 11.65 -13.87 -17.40
C THR A 154 12.28 -12.78 -18.25
N ARG A 155 13.49 -13.01 -18.75
CA ARG A 155 14.14 -12.07 -19.68
C ARG A 155 13.31 -11.84 -20.94
N GLU A 156 12.65 -12.88 -21.44
CA GLU A 156 11.79 -12.81 -22.62
C GLU A 156 10.56 -11.93 -22.37
N ASN A 157 9.81 -12.20 -21.29
CA ASN A 157 8.64 -11.44 -20.91
C ASN A 157 9.00 -9.97 -20.61
N LEU A 158 10.09 -9.72 -19.89
CA LEU A 158 10.56 -8.36 -19.63
C LEU A 158 10.90 -7.62 -20.94
N ASN A 159 11.66 -8.24 -21.85
CA ASN A 159 12.01 -7.63 -23.14
C ASN A 159 10.78 -7.35 -24.01
N ARG A 160 9.74 -8.19 -23.93
CA ARG A 160 8.46 -7.95 -24.60
C ARG A 160 7.78 -6.73 -24.01
N GLN A 161 7.63 -6.67 -22.68
CA GLN A 161 6.94 -5.58 -22.00
C GLN A 161 7.66 -4.22 -22.17
N ILE A 162 8.99 -4.20 -22.20
CA ILE A 162 9.77 -2.97 -22.50
C ILE A 162 9.38 -2.36 -23.86
N ARG A 163 9.02 -3.20 -24.83
CA ARG A 163 8.61 -2.73 -26.17
C ARG A 163 7.14 -2.36 -26.29
N GLU A 164 6.30 -2.95 -25.44
CA GLU A 164 4.84 -2.86 -25.56
C GLU A 164 4.21 -1.91 -24.56
N SER A 165 4.92 -1.52 -23.49
CA SER A 165 4.40 -0.67 -22.42
C SER A 165 4.77 0.79 -22.62
N ASP A 166 3.87 1.68 -22.23
CA ASP A 166 4.11 3.11 -22.14
C ASP A 166 4.85 3.48 -20.84
N LEU A 167 4.63 2.68 -19.76
CA LEU A 167 5.20 2.87 -18.43
C LEU A 167 5.70 1.53 -17.86
N ILE A 168 6.82 1.56 -17.11
CA ILE A 168 7.35 0.43 -16.36
C ILE A 168 7.72 0.86 -14.95
#